data_673f10429312a47feac698f8977ba1c2
#
_entry.id   673f10429312a47feac698f8977ba1c2
#
_cell.length_a   1.000
_cell.length_b   1.000
_cell.length_c   1.000
_cell.angle_alpha   90.00
_cell.angle_beta   90.00
_cell.angle_gamma   90.00
#
_symmetry.space_group_name_H-M   'P 1'
#
loop_
_entity.id
_entity.type
_entity.pdbx_description
1 polymer ?
#
loop_
_entity_poly.entity_id
_entity_poly.type
_entity_poly.pdbx_seq_one_letter_code
_entity_poly.pdbx_strand_id
1 'polypeptide(L)'
;MHDDGHSPQGAAHPSWGAAILHVDMDAFFLSVELLERPDLRGRPSLVAHRGGRSVVLSASYEARESGIRSAMPLAHALARCPGVEVIEPDHRKYTAASARVMEVFSEVTPWVEQLSIDEAFLDVSGARRRLGPPARIGAMIRAEVRRRTGLPCTVGAAQTKSVAKIASTRGKPDGLLIVPPARTQEFLDPLPVSALWGVGPVLERRLIDAGLTHVGQIARQDPARMRRWLGRQGPALVELARGIDPRPVTPDHETKSIGVERTFDADVSDPDELHRALLGLADECARRLRRAGLRARGVALKVKAPDLSVRTRSATLTSSAATAGRLAEAGQQALDELLRARRHPVRLLGIRAERLTADAEPFQASLLDDDEADGAAAWSEAERVADDIRRRFPGAAVRPASLLGHELPERPRDL
;
A
#
# COMPACT_ATOMS: atom_id res chain seq x y z
N MET A 1 -35.84 -12.72 57.91
CA MET A 1 -35.52 -11.55 57.03
C MET A 1 -34.46 -12.04 56.10
N HIS A 2 -34.86 -12.50 54.91
CA HIS A 2 -33.98 -12.98 53.85
C HIS A 2 -33.69 -11.80 52.93
N ASP A 3 -32.43 -11.47 52.76
CA ASP A 3 -31.95 -10.48 51.83
C ASP A 3 -31.59 -11.19 50.51
N ASP A 4 -32.49 -11.06 49.53
CA ASP A 4 -32.29 -11.62 48.19
C ASP A 4 -31.38 -10.68 47.35
N GLY A 5 -30.09 -11.05 47.34
CA GLY A 5 -29.09 -10.41 46.49
C GLY A 5 -29.40 -10.59 45.00
N HIS A 6 -29.99 -9.59 44.35
CA HIS A 6 -30.10 -9.54 42.90
C HIS A 6 -28.75 -9.25 42.28
N SER A 7 -28.11 -10.31 41.72
CA SER A 7 -27.01 -10.15 40.79
C SER A 7 -27.56 -9.56 39.47
N PRO A 8 -26.94 -8.53 38.87
CA PRO A 8 -27.39 -8.01 37.60
C PRO A 8 -27.15 -9.07 36.52
N GLN A 9 -28.25 -9.57 35.95
CA GLN A 9 -28.28 -10.48 34.82
C GLN A 9 -27.46 -9.87 33.68
N GLY A 10 -26.50 -10.69 33.16
CA GLY A 10 -25.59 -10.32 32.09
C GLY A 10 -26.33 -9.78 30.86
N ALA A 11 -25.97 -8.59 30.44
CA ALA A 11 -26.38 -8.04 29.17
C ALA A 11 -25.99 -9.06 28.07
N ALA A 12 -26.99 -9.60 27.38
CA ALA A 12 -26.79 -10.48 26.24
C ALA A 12 -25.90 -9.76 25.23
N HIS A 13 -24.66 -10.22 25.06
CA HIS A 13 -23.77 -9.70 24.03
C HIS A 13 -24.45 -9.89 22.68
N PRO A 14 -24.60 -8.82 21.85
CA PRO A 14 -25.19 -8.94 20.53
C PRO A 14 -24.46 -10.07 19.77
N SER A 15 -25.25 -10.95 19.15
CA SER A 15 -24.70 -12.08 18.38
C SER A 15 -23.94 -11.52 17.17
N TRP A 16 -22.63 -11.38 17.30
CA TRP A 16 -21.75 -11.08 16.18
C TRP A 16 -21.75 -12.31 15.25
N GLY A 17 -22.17 -12.17 14.00
CA GLY A 17 -21.92 -13.17 12.97
C GLY A 17 -20.41 -13.25 12.68
N ALA A 18 -19.94 -12.59 11.66
CA ALA A 18 -18.52 -12.33 11.47
C ALA A 18 -18.00 -11.26 12.44
N ALA A 19 -16.71 -11.33 12.81
CA ALA A 19 -16.04 -10.38 13.67
C ALA A 19 -14.69 -10.00 13.03
N ILE A 20 -14.69 -8.90 12.30
CA ILE A 20 -13.53 -8.41 11.58
C ILE A 20 -12.92 -7.24 12.36
N LEU A 21 -11.61 -7.32 12.60
CA LEU A 21 -10.82 -6.20 13.09
C LEU A 21 -10.05 -5.59 11.91
N HIS A 22 -9.96 -4.27 11.89
CA HIS A 22 -8.97 -3.53 11.11
C HIS A 22 -8.00 -2.86 12.07
N VAL A 23 -6.73 -3.21 11.97
CA VAL A 23 -5.65 -2.63 12.78
C VAL A 23 -4.82 -1.74 11.88
N ASP A 24 -4.55 -0.52 12.33
CA ASP A 24 -3.81 0.50 11.57
C ASP A 24 -2.87 1.22 12.54
N MET A 25 -1.57 1.22 12.23
CA MET A 25 -0.56 1.84 13.06
C MET A 25 -0.64 3.36 12.97
N ASP A 26 -0.54 4.04 14.11
CA ASP A 26 -0.70 5.49 14.16
C ASP A 26 0.59 6.20 13.74
N ALA A 27 0.50 7.04 12.68
CA ALA A 27 1.62 7.78 12.10
C ALA A 27 2.88 6.90 11.95
N PHE A 28 2.72 5.70 11.37
CA PHE A 28 3.62 4.56 11.49
C PHE A 28 5.10 4.91 11.33
N PHE A 29 5.53 5.45 10.18
CA PHE A 29 6.95 5.75 9.96
C PHE A 29 7.49 6.73 11.00
N LEU A 30 6.72 7.78 11.29
CA LEU A 30 7.12 8.73 12.31
C LEU A 30 7.19 8.08 13.70
N SER A 31 6.20 7.26 14.06
CA SER A 31 6.17 6.57 15.37
C SER A 31 7.38 5.66 15.55
N VAL A 32 7.85 5.00 14.47
CA VAL A 32 9.09 4.20 14.50
C VAL A 32 10.29 5.09 14.74
N GLU A 33 10.42 6.22 14.05
CA GLU A 33 11.55 7.15 14.27
C GLU A 33 11.55 7.77 15.68
N LEU A 34 10.37 8.03 16.24
CA LEU A 34 10.22 8.57 17.59
C LEU A 34 10.61 7.58 18.70
N LEU A 35 10.83 6.30 18.40
CA LEU A 35 11.41 5.36 19.37
C LEU A 35 12.85 5.74 19.72
N GLU A 36 13.62 6.20 18.74
CA GLU A 36 15.00 6.64 18.90
C GLU A 36 15.13 8.16 19.14
N ARG A 37 14.07 8.90 18.88
CA ARG A 37 13.99 10.36 19.03
C ARG A 37 12.87 10.79 19.99
N PRO A 38 12.92 10.36 21.27
CA PRO A 38 11.89 10.70 22.25
C PRO A 38 11.78 12.20 22.53
N ASP A 39 12.82 12.97 22.26
CA ASP A 39 12.88 14.44 22.32
C ASP A 39 11.89 15.15 21.38
N LEU A 40 11.44 14.46 20.33
CA LEU A 40 10.50 15.00 19.35
C LEU A 40 9.02 14.63 19.63
N ARG A 41 8.75 13.85 20.67
CA ARG A 41 7.36 13.53 21.05
C ARG A 41 6.62 14.80 21.48
N GLY A 42 5.37 14.92 20.97
CA GLY A 42 4.53 16.10 21.21
C GLY A 42 4.96 17.35 20.43
N ARG A 43 5.94 17.23 19.52
CA ARG A 43 6.39 18.32 18.65
C ARG A 43 5.96 18.08 17.20
N PRO A 44 5.64 19.12 16.43
CA PRO A 44 5.40 18.99 14.99
C PRO A 44 6.61 18.36 14.29
N SER A 45 6.42 17.15 13.75
CA SER A 45 7.47 16.38 13.10
C SER A 45 6.89 15.61 11.91
N LEU A 46 7.71 15.35 10.91
CA LEU A 46 7.34 14.57 9.74
C LEU A 46 8.51 13.74 9.21
N VAL A 47 8.18 12.69 8.46
CA VAL A 47 9.16 11.87 7.74
C VAL A 47 9.05 12.21 6.25
N ALA A 48 10.16 12.62 5.66
CA ALA A 48 10.27 12.92 4.22
C ALA A 48 11.74 12.91 3.80
N HIS A 49 12.02 12.57 2.54
CA HIS A 49 13.35 12.79 1.97
C HIS A 49 13.61 14.29 1.82
N ARG A 50 14.82 14.73 2.11
CA ARG A 50 15.27 16.11 1.89
C ARG A 50 15.67 16.29 0.43
N GLY A 51 14.69 16.55 -0.45
CA GLY A 51 14.92 16.72 -1.90
C GLY A 51 13.79 17.49 -2.57
N GLY A 52 14.08 18.04 -3.77
CA GLY A 52 13.25 19.05 -4.44
C GLY A 52 11.81 18.63 -4.76
N ARG A 53 11.56 17.33 -5.01
CA ARG A 53 10.21 16.80 -5.35
C ARG A 53 9.69 15.81 -4.31
N SER A 54 10.23 15.88 -3.11
CA SER A 54 9.83 15.01 -2.01
C SER A 54 8.43 15.32 -1.50
N VAL A 55 7.79 14.28 -0.96
CA VAL A 55 6.50 14.35 -0.31
C VAL A 55 6.59 13.85 1.13
N VAL A 56 5.69 14.34 1.97
CA VAL A 56 5.53 13.84 3.34
C VAL A 56 5.09 12.39 3.30
N LEU A 57 5.86 11.49 3.91
CA LEU A 57 5.52 10.07 4.04
C LEU A 57 4.65 9.83 5.28
N SER A 58 4.99 10.44 6.41
CA SER A 58 4.24 10.37 7.66
C SER A 58 4.36 11.69 8.41
N ALA A 59 3.36 12.07 9.20
CA ALA A 59 3.34 13.30 9.97
C ALA A 59 2.76 13.07 11.36
N SER A 60 3.31 13.74 12.37
CA SER A 60 2.78 13.74 13.73
C SER A 60 1.38 14.36 13.79
N TYR A 61 0.65 14.07 14.85
CA TYR A 61 -0.69 14.66 15.02
C TYR A 61 -0.58 16.18 15.21
N GLU A 62 0.46 16.67 15.88
CA GLU A 62 0.77 18.09 16.03
C GLU A 62 1.06 18.76 14.68
N ALA A 63 1.80 18.11 13.79
CA ALA A 63 2.00 18.61 12.42
C ALA A 63 0.70 18.60 11.61
N ARG A 64 -0.18 17.60 11.83
CA ARG A 64 -1.51 17.53 11.18
C ARG A 64 -2.44 18.67 11.61
N GLU A 65 -2.30 19.24 12.80
CA GLU A 65 -3.03 20.43 13.24
C GLU A 65 -2.71 21.65 12.37
N SER A 66 -1.48 21.77 11.87
CA SER A 66 -1.08 22.77 10.86
C SER A 66 -1.54 22.41 9.43
N GLY A 67 -2.37 21.38 9.25
CA GLY A 67 -2.88 20.94 7.95
C GLY A 67 -1.88 20.13 7.12
N ILE A 68 -0.76 19.65 7.70
CA ILE A 68 0.16 18.75 7.01
C ILE A 68 -0.49 17.36 6.90
N ARG A 69 -0.34 16.72 5.72
CA ARG A 69 -0.88 15.38 5.45
C ARG A 69 0.13 14.56 4.64
N SER A 70 0.05 13.23 4.72
CA SER A 70 0.80 12.34 3.84
C SER A 70 0.52 12.66 2.38
N ALA A 71 1.50 12.46 1.51
CA ALA A 71 1.55 12.83 0.10
C ALA A 71 1.57 14.33 -0.20
N MET A 72 1.55 15.22 0.82
CA MET A 72 1.76 16.66 0.62
C MET A 72 3.21 16.92 0.17
N PRO A 73 3.46 17.79 -0.84
CA PRO A 73 4.81 18.22 -1.17
C PRO A 73 5.53 18.79 0.06
N LEU A 74 6.79 18.38 0.29
CA LEU A 74 7.55 18.82 1.46
C LEU A 74 7.66 20.35 1.54
N ALA A 75 7.86 21.04 0.41
CA ALA A 75 7.90 22.50 0.36
C ALA A 75 6.61 23.15 0.92
N HIS A 76 5.44 22.55 0.61
CA HIS A 76 4.17 23.05 1.15
C HIS A 76 4.02 22.77 2.65
N ALA A 77 4.56 21.63 3.13
CA ALA A 77 4.54 21.30 4.55
C ALA A 77 5.43 22.28 5.34
N LEU A 78 6.63 22.57 4.84
CA LEU A 78 7.55 23.57 5.44
C LEU A 78 6.96 24.99 5.45
N ALA A 79 6.25 25.38 4.40
CA ALA A 79 5.56 26.68 4.34
C ALA A 79 4.42 26.78 5.36
N ARG A 80 3.71 25.66 5.65
CA ARG A 80 2.63 25.63 6.64
C ARG A 80 3.10 25.60 8.09
N CYS A 81 4.21 24.94 8.34
CA CYS A 81 4.81 24.80 9.66
C CYS A 81 6.35 24.95 9.55
N PRO A 82 6.87 26.21 9.55
CA PRO A 82 8.30 26.45 9.37
C PRO A 82 9.20 25.80 10.43
N GLY A 83 8.65 25.53 11.63
CA GLY A 83 9.36 24.87 12.72
C GLY A 83 9.18 23.34 12.77
N VAL A 84 8.61 22.72 11.72
CA VAL A 84 8.42 21.27 11.69
C VAL A 84 9.78 20.56 11.57
N GLU A 85 9.98 19.55 12.42
CA GLU A 85 11.18 18.71 12.33
C GLU A 85 11.03 17.70 11.19
N VAL A 86 12.03 17.65 10.29
CA VAL A 86 12.04 16.71 9.14
C VAL A 86 13.03 15.60 9.42
N ILE A 87 12.53 14.38 9.47
CA ILE A 87 13.31 13.16 9.69
C ILE A 87 13.44 12.42 8.35
N GLU A 88 14.67 12.01 8.02
CA GLU A 88 14.93 11.20 6.83
C GLU A 88 14.40 9.78 7.04
N PRO A 89 13.70 9.16 6.07
CA PRO A 89 13.11 7.83 6.25
C PRO A 89 14.16 6.71 6.25
N ASP A 90 13.98 5.74 7.15
CA ASP A 90 14.70 4.46 7.13
C ASP A 90 13.72 3.29 6.94
N HIS A 91 13.53 2.88 5.70
CA HIS A 91 12.59 1.80 5.35
C HIS A 91 12.96 0.43 5.96
N ARG A 92 14.23 0.19 6.33
CA ARG A 92 14.64 -1.05 7.01
C ARG A 92 14.02 -1.13 8.39
N LYS A 93 14.02 -0.02 9.13
CA LYS A 93 13.38 0.07 10.44
C LYS A 93 11.87 -0.20 10.31
N TYR A 94 11.24 0.39 9.29
CA TYR A 94 9.80 0.25 9.08
C TYR A 94 9.42 -1.19 8.75
N THR A 95 10.17 -1.85 7.85
CA THR A 95 9.95 -3.26 7.49
C THR A 95 10.15 -4.17 8.70
N ALA A 96 11.20 -3.95 9.50
CA ALA A 96 11.45 -4.72 10.72
C ALA A 96 10.35 -4.52 11.78
N ALA A 97 9.89 -3.28 11.96
CA ALA A 97 8.80 -2.98 12.87
C ALA A 97 7.48 -3.62 12.42
N SER A 98 7.17 -3.54 11.11
CA SER A 98 6.00 -4.18 10.50
C SER A 98 5.98 -5.68 10.72
N ALA A 99 7.11 -6.37 10.47
CA ALA A 99 7.20 -7.81 10.68
C ALA A 99 6.83 -8.21 12.12
N ARG A 100 7.36 -7.47 13.11
CA ARG A 100 7.04 -7.71 14.54
C ARG A 100 5.56 -7.46 14.87
N VAL A 101 4.94 -6.48 14.22
CA VAL A 101 3.50 -6.21 14.36
C VAL A 101 2.68 -7.35 13.76
N MET A 102 3.04 -7.83 12.57
CA MET A 102 2.34 -8.94 11.90
C MET A 102 2.48 -10.26 12.67
N GLU A 103 3.59 -10.49 13.37
CA GLU A 103 3.75 -11.61 14.30
C GLU A 103 2.69 -11.58 15.41
N VAL A 104 2.44 -10.41 16.02
CA VAL A 104 1.37 -10.26 17.04
C VAL A 104 0.01 -10.63 16.46
N PHE A 105 -0.28 -10.21 15.21
CA PHE A 105 -1.57 -10.52 14.59
C PHE A 105 -1.75 -12.01 14.30
N SER A 106 -0.72 -12.69 13.82
CA SER A 106 -0.76 -14.12 13.50
C SER A 106 -0.91 -15.01 14.74
N GLU A 107 -0.48 -14.56 15.91
CA GLU A 107 -0.74 -15.26 17.19
C GLU A 107 -2.22 -15.20 17.64
N VAL A 108 -2.94 -14.18 17.16
CA VAL A 108 -4.38 -14.03 17.48
C VAL A 108 -5.24 -14.91 16.59
N THR A 109 -4.98 -14.91 15.29
CA THR A 109 -5.73 -15.64 14.27
C THR A 109 -4.85 -15.95 13.05
N PRO A 110 -5.05 -17.09 12.35
CA PRO A 110 -4.39 -17.35 11.07
C PRO A 110 -5.00 -16.50 9.91
N TRP A 111 -6.17 -15.92 10.10
CA TRP A 111 -6.87 -15.12 9.10
C TRP A 111 -6.44 -13.65 9.22
N VAL A 112 -5.23 -13.36 8.76
CA VAL A 112 -4.63 -12.02 8.72
C VAL A 112 -4.41 -11.63 7.26
N GLU A 113 -5.06 -10.57 6.80
CA GLU A 113 -4.88 -9.98 5.47
C GLU A 113 -4.11 -8.68 5.61
N GLN A 114 -2.83 -8.70 5.31
CA GLN A 114 -1.99 -7.51 5.30
C GLN A 114 -2.28 -6.67 4.06
N LEU A 115 -2.69 -5.41 4.26
CA LEU A 115 -2.98 -4.46 3.18
C LEU A 115 -1.77 -3.61 2.81
N SER A 116 -0.97 -3.26 3.81
CA SER A 116 0.22 -2.44 3.69
C SER A 116 1.22 -2.81 4.79
N ILE A 117 2.32 -2.09 4.86
CA ILE A 117 3.33 -2.24 5.90
C ILE A 117 2.81 -1.88 7.31
N ASP A 118 1.69 -1.16 7.41
CA ASP A 118 1.17 -0.59 8.65
C ASP A 118 -0.30 -0.94 8.94
N GLU A 119 -0.99 -1.65 8.06
CA GLU A 119 -2.38 -2.02 8.29
C GLU A 119 -2.72 -3.45 7.87
N ALA A 120 -3.64 -4.07 8.60
CA ALA A 120 -4.15 -5.40 8.31
C ALA A 120 -5.61 -5.58 8.74
N PHE A 121 -6.32 -6.48 8.04
CA PHE A 121 -7.56 -7.06 8.52
C PHE A 121 -7.30 -8.39 9.23
N LEU A 122 -8.06 -8.64 10.30
CA LEU A 122 -8.05 -9.89 11.03
C LEU A 122 -9.48 -10.40 11.15
N ASP A 123 -9.75 -11.63 10.71
CA ASP A 123 -10.98 -12.31 11.09
C ASP A 123 -10.77 -13.04 12.41
N VAL A 124 -11.39 -12.53 13.45
CA VAL A 124 -11.30 -13.09 14.81
C VAL A 124 -12.52 -13.90 15.20
N SER A 125 -13.41 -14.23 14.26
CA SER A 125 -14.64 -14.98 14.52
C SER A 125 -14.36 -16.29 15.25
N GLY A 126 -13.35 -17.05 14.80
CA GLY A 126 -12.93 -18.31 15.42
C GLY A 126 -12.18 -18.14 16.75
N ALA A 127 -11.50 -17.01 16.94
CA ALA A 127 -10.73 -16.74 18.15
C ALA A 127 -11.60 -16.33 19.36
N ARG A 128 -12.86 -15.94 19.15
CA ARG A 128 -13.76 -15.39 20.16
C ARG A 128 -14.01 -16.33 21.34
N ARG A 129 -14.09 -17.65 21.11
CA ARG A 129 -14.29 -18.62 22.20
C ARG A 129 -13.11 -18.62 23.17
N ARG A 130 -11.90 -18.44 22.68
CA ARG A 130 -10.65 -18.45 23.47
C ARG A 130 -10.33 -17.08 24.06
N LEU A 131 -10.50 -16.00 23.29
CA LEU A 131 -10.01 -14.67 23.63
C LEU A 131 -11.10 -13.70 24.08
N GLY A 132 -12.37 -14.04 23.88
CA GLY A 132 -13.52 -13.21 24.26
C GLY A 132 -14.07 -12.35 23.10
N PRO A 133 -14.87 -11.33 23.42
CA PRO A 133 -15.52 -10.49 22.41
C PRO A 133 -14.51 -9.62 21.64
N PRO A 134 -14.88 -9.12 20.43
CA PRO A 134 -14.00 -8.30 19.58
C PRO A 134 -13.36 -7.10 20.30
N ALA A 135 -14.10 -6.46 21.22
CA ALA A 135 -13.58 -5.37 22.02
C ALA A 135 -12.38 -5.80 22.89
N ARG A 136 -12.47 -6.97 23.54
CA ARG A 136 -11.38 -7.50 24.35
C ARG A 136 -10.19 -7.90 23.47
N ILE A 137 -10.43 -8.54 22.33
CA ILE A 137 -9.38 -8.93 21.38
C ILE A 137 -8.66 -7.68 20.85
N GLY A 138 -9.40 -6.64 20.45
CA GLY A 138 -8.82 -5.38 19.98
C GLY A 138 -7.97 -4.68 21.05
N ALA A 139 -8.45 -4.64 22.29
CA ALA A 139 -7.69 -4.08 23.41
C ALA A 139 -6.40 -4.87 23.69
N MET A 140 -6.49 -6.21 23.63
CA MET A 140 -5.33 -7.10 23.79
C MET A 140 -4.30 -6.90 22.68
N ILE A 141 -4.71 -6.81 21.42
CA ILE A 141 -3.81 -6.53 20.28
C ILE A 141 -3.08 -5.21 20.50
N ARG A 142 -3.80 -4.12 20.83
CA ARG A 142 -3.19 -2.81 21.08
C ARG A 142 -2.15 -2.85 22.20
N ALA A 143 -2.49 -3.51 23.31
CA ALA A 143 -1.57 -3.66 24.44
C ALA A 143 -0.32 -4.47 24.06
N GLU A 144 -0.48 -5.57 23.31
CA GLU A 144 0.62 -6.46 22.93
C GLU A 144 1.53 -5.81 21.87
N VAL A 145 0.96 -5.14 20.86
CA VAL A 145 1.74 -4.35 19.89
C VAL A 145 2.57 -3.30 20.63
N ARG A 146 1.96 -2.53 21.54
CA ARG A 146 2.69 -1.53 22.32
C ARG A 146 3.78 -2.15 23.19
N ARG A 147 3.51 -3.27 23.84
CA ARG A 147 4.48 -3.97 24.70
C ARG A 147 5.69 -4.47 23.90
N ARG A 148 5.49 -5.05 22.71
CA ARG A 148 6.59 -5.64 21.90
C ARG A 148 7.33 -4.62 21.05
N THR A 149 6.65 -3.59 20.59
CA THR A 149 7.21 -2.67 19.59
C THR A 149 7.35 -1.23 20.08
N GLY A 150 6.69 -0.86 21.17
CA GLY A 150 6.59 0.53 21.65
C GLY A 150 5.65 1.40 20.79
N LEU A 151 5.02 0.86 19.75
CA LEU A 151 4.24 1.60 18.77
C LEU A 151 2.75 1.65 19.15
N PRO A 152 2.07 2.80 18.90
CA PRO A 152 0.62 2.90 19.02
C PRO A 152 -0.07 2.35 17.76
N CYS A 153 -1.24 1.75 17.96
CA CYS A 153 -2.13 1.38 16.87
C CYS A 153 -3.59 1.60 17.21
N THR A 154 -4.39 1.87 16.22
CA THR A 154 -5.84 2.03 16.34
C THR A 154 -6.55 0.80 15.76
N VAL A 155 -7.56 0.30 16.47
CA VAL A 155 -8.34 -0.87 16.07
C VAL A 155 -9.80 -0.47 15.85
N GLY A 156 -10.33 -0.82 14.67
CA GLY A 156 -11.75 -0.81 14.37
C GLY A 156 -12.30 -2.23 14.35
N ALA A 157 -13.46 -2.47 14.98
CA ALA A 157 -14.12 -3.76 14.97
C ALA A 157 -15.54 -3.67 14.42
N ALA A 158 -15.88 -4.52 13.46
CA ALA A 158 -17.20 -4.57 12.83
C ALA A 158 -17.50 -5.97 12.24
N GLN A 159 -18.68 -6.14 11.63
CA GLN A 159 -19.01 -7.36 10.91
C GLN A 159 -18.36 -7.47 9.53
N THR A 160 -17.95 -6.35 8.92
CA THR A 160 -17.42 -6.31 7.57
C THR A 160 -16.12 -5.53 7.52
N LYS A 161 -15.29 -5.84 6.51
CA LYS A 161 -14.00 -5.17 6.29
C LYS A 161 -14.16 -3.66 6.14
N SER A 162 -15.12 -3.22 5.32
CA SER A 162 -15.33 -1.79 5.05
C SER A 162 -15.69 -1.01 6.34
N VAL A 163 -16.59 -1.54 7.15
CA VAL A 163 -17.01 -0.88 8.39
C VAL A 163 -15.89 -0.89 9.42
N ALA A 164 -15.14 -2.01 9.56
CA ALA A 164 -13.99 -2.10 10.46
C ALA A 164 -12.90 -1.07 10.09
N LYS A 165 -12.62 -0.87 8.78
CA LYS A 165 -11.66 0.13 8.31
C LYS A 165 -12.12 1.56 8.58
N ILE A 166 -13.39 1.87 8.36
CA ILE A 166 -13.95 3.18 8.71
C ILE A 166 -13.87 3.39 10.24
N ALA A 167 -14.18 2.37 11.02
CA ALA A 167 -14.11 2.44 12.48
C ALA A 167 -12.69 2.73 12.97
N SER A 168 -11.66 2.04 12.46
CA SER A 168 -10.28 2.34 12.84
C SER A 168 -9.87 3.76 12.45
N THR A 169 -10.22 4.22 11.25
CA THR A 169 -9.94 5.58 10.78
C THR A 169 -10.56 6.64 11.71
N ARG A 170 -11.80 6.41 12.16
CA ARG A 170 -12.53 7.32 13.06
C ARG A 170 -12.06 7.25 14.52
N GLY A 171 -11.48 6.11 14.88
CA GLY A 171 -10.93 5.88 16.22
C GLY A 171 -9.53 6.45 16.45
N LYS A 172 -8.83 6.89 15.40
CA LYS A 172 -7.46 7.46 15.51
C LYS A 172 -7.42 8.77 16.31
N PRO A 173 -6.35 9.02 17.07
CA PRO A 173 -5.21 8.15 17.33
C PRO A 173 -5.43 7.20 18.52
N ASP A 174 -4.63 6.11 18.55
CA ASP A 174 -4.49 5.16 19.67
C ASP A 174 -5.83 4.73 20.26
N GLY A 175 -6.79 4.46 19.38
CA GLY A 175 -8.17 4.21 19.73
C GLY A 175 -8.60 2.75 19.57
N LEU A 176 -9.79 2.47 20.06
CA LEU A 176 -10.50 1.22 19.85
C LEU A 176 -11.97 1.56 19.61
N LEU A 177 -12.43 1.44 18.38
CA LEU A 177 -13.82 1.73 18.03
C LEU A 177 -14.55 0.46 17.60
N ILE A 178 -15.61 0.14 18.32
CA ILE A 178 -16.43 -1.04 18.07
C ILE A 178 -17.75 -0.60 17.45
N VAL A 179 -18.09 -1.17 16.30
CA VAL A 179 -19.38 -0.95 15.63
C VAL A 179 -20.19 -2.24 15.69
N PRO A 180 -21.10 -2.37 16.68
CA PRO A 180 -21.97 -3.54 16.78
C PRO A 180 -22.88 -3.67 15.54
N PRO A 181 -23.25 -4.90 15.14
CA PRO A 181 -24.09 -5.14 13.97
C PRO A 181 -25.36 -4.28 13.91
N ALA A 182 -26.08 -4.21 15.03
CA ALA A 182 -27.33 -3.44 15.12
C ALA A 182 -27.14 -1.91 14.97
N ARG A 183 -25.91 -1.42 15.12
CA ARG A 183 -25.61 0.03 15.04
C ARG A 183 -24.84 0.40 13.76
N THR A 184 -24.67 -0.54 12.84
CA THR A 184 -23.86 -0.30 11.62
C THR A 184 -24.42 0.86 10.79
N GLN A 185 -25.72 0.89 10.53
CA GLN A 185 -26.33 1.94 9.70
C GLN A 185 -26.34 3.30 10.45
N GLU A 186 -26.63 3.30 11.75
CA GLU A 186 -26.56 4.51 12.59
C GLU A 186 -25.14 5.12 12.58
N PHE A 187 -24.12 4.28 12.59
CA PHE A 187 -22.71 4.69 12.51
C PHE A 187 -22.36 5.27 11.13
N LEU A 188 -22.83 4.63 10.06
CA LEU A 188 -22.48 5.01 8.68
C LEU A 188 -23.21 6.24 8.17
N ASP A 189 -24.49 6.37 8.47
CA ASP A 189 -25.39 7.40 7.90
C ASP A 189 -24.85 8.83 7.97
N PRO A 190 -24.32 9.32 9.10
CA PRO A 190 -23.85 10.71 9.24
C PRO A 190 -22.46 10.96 8.63
N LEU A 191 -21.77 9.93 8.15
CA LEU A 191 -20.43 10.09 7.64
C LEU A 191 -20.42 10.75 6.26
N PRO A 192 -19.39 11.56 5.93
CA PRO A 192 -19.22 12.09 4.60
C PRO A 192 -18.97 10.95 3.60
N VAL A 193 -19.34 11.14 2.34
CA VAL A 193 -19.19 10.11 1.29
C VAL A 193 -17.75 9.65 1.10
N SER A 194 -16.77 10.51 1.37
CA SER A 194 -15.34 10.19 1.34
C SER A 194 -14.91 9.17 2.39
N ALA A 195 -15.74 8.90 3.41
CA ALA A 195 -15.46 7.84 4.38
C ALA A 195 -15.58 6.42 3.78
N LEU A 196 -16.35 6.26 2.69
CA LEU A 196 -16.53 4.97 2.05
C LEU A 196 -15.26 4.51 1.32
N TRP A 197 -14.88 3.27 1.56
CA TRP A 197 -13.74 2.67 0.88
C TRP A 197 -13.93 2.65 -0.64
N GLY A 198 -12.97 3.22 -1.38
CA GLY A 198 -13.02 3.38 -2.83
C GLY A 198 -13.56 4.71 -3.33
N VAL A 199 -13.99 5.60 -2.43
CA VAL A 199 -14.35 6.98 -2.78
C VAL A 199 -13.12 7.88 -2.65
N GLY A 200 -12.43 8.07 -3.77
CA GLY A 200 -11.34 9.05 -3.88
C GLY A 200 -11.85 10.45 -4.25
N PRO A 201 -10.98 11.48 -4.29
CA PRO A 201 -11.37 12.89 -4.48
C PRO A 201 -12.22 13.15 -5.74
N VAL A 202 -11.97 12.42 -6.83
CA VAL A 202 -12.74 12.58 -8.08
C VAL A 202 -14.17 12.07 -7.92
N LEU A 203 -14.35 10.89 -7.32
CA LEU A 203 -15.66 10.32 -7.10
C LEU A 203 -16.43 11.10 -6.01
N GLU A 204 -15.74 11.51 -4.94
CA GLU A 204 -16.30 12.37 -3.90
C GLU A 204 -16.91 13.63 -4.50
N ARG A 205 -16.18 14.37 -5.34
CA ARG A 205 -16.69 15.57 -6.01
C ARG A 205 -17.93 15.27 -6.85
N ARG A 206 -17.89 14.20 -7.67
CA ARG A 206 -19.05 13.79 -8.47
C ARG A 206 -20.28 13.46 -7.62
N LEU A 207 -20.10 12.81 -6.48
CA LEU A 207 -21.18 12.51 -5.54
C LEU A 207 -21.77 13.79 -4.93
N ILE A 208 -20.90 14.70 -4.48
CA ILE A 208 -21.31 15.99 -3.91
C ILE A 208 -22.08 16.84 -4.94
N ASP A 209 -21.59 16.92 -6.18
CA ASP A 209 -22.24 17.65 -7.27
C ASP A 209 -23.64 17.07 -7.59
N ALA A 210 -23.84 15.78 -7.32
CA ALA A 210 -25.15 15.11 -7.44
C ALA A 210 -26.03 15.23 -6.16
N GLY A 211 -25.62 16.01 -5.16
CA GLY A 211 -26.34 16.21 -3.91
C GLY A 211 -26.15 15.08 -2.88
N LEU A 212 -25.23 14.15 -3.12
CA LEU A 212 -24.91 13.04 -2.22
C LEU A 212 -23.67 13.40 -1.40
N THR A 213 -23.89 13.94 -0.21
CA THR A 213 -22.81 14.41 0.68
C THR A 213 -22.49 13.45 1.82
N HIS A 214 -23.48 12.60 2.19
CA HIS A 214 -23.37 11.65 3.31
C HIS A 214 -23.66 10.23 2.87
N VAL A 215 -23.06 9.27 3.59
CA VAL A 215 -23.19 7.83 3.32
C VAL A 215 -24.63 7.37 3.34
N GLY A 216 -25.45 7.82 4.30
CA GLY A 216 -26.86 7.48 4.39
C GLY A 216 -27.68 7.87 3.16
N GLN A 217 -27.29 8.93 2.43
CA GLN A 217 -27.95 9.31 1.18
C GLN A 217 -27.61 8.31 0.06
N ILE A 218 -26.40 7.75 0.03
CA ILE A 218 -26.01 6.70 -0.92
C ILE A 218 -26.73 5.40 -0.58
N ALA A 219 -26.82 5.03 0.70
CA ALA A 219 -27.50 3.81 1.14
C ALA A 219 -28.97 3.73 0.68
N ARG A 220 -29.62 4.88 0.55
CA ARG A 220 -31.02 5.03 0.10
C ARG A 220 -31.18 5.05 -1.43
N GLN A 221 -30.09 5.09 -2.21
CA GLN A 221 -30.18 5.10 -3.66
C GLN A 221 -30.61 3.73 -4.23
N ASP A 222 -31.29 3.77 -5.38
CA ASP A 222 -31.54 2.58 -6.18
C ASP A 222 -30.25 2.08 -6.83
N PRO A 223 -29.84 0.82 -6.59
CA PRO A 223 -28.63 0.26 -7.19
C PRO A 223 -28.63 0.28 -8.72
N ALA A 224 -29.81 0.12 -9.37
CA ALA A 224 -29.92 0.17 -10.84
C ALA A 224 -29.66 1.58 -11.37
N ARG A 225 -30.15 2.63 -10.67
CA ARG A 225 -29.85 4.04 -10.99
C ARG A 225 -28.36 4.32 -10.84
N MET A 226 -27.76 3.87 -9.75
CA MET A 226 -26.32 4.05 -9.49
C MET A 226 -25.45 3.30 -10.52
N ARG A 227 -25.89 2.14 -10.99
CA ARG A 227 -25.23 1.41 -12.08
C ARG A 227 -25.22 2.19 -13.39
N ARG A 228 -26.33 2.81 -13.76
CA ARG A 228 -26.41 3.67 -14.97
C ARG A 228 -25.47 4.86 -14.90
N TRP A 229 -25.26 5.41 -13.70
CA TRP A 229 -24.45 6.60 -13.50
C TRP A 229 -22.95 6.32 -13.31
N LEU A 230 -22.59 5.33 -12.49
CA LEU A 230 -21.22 5.01 -12.07
C LEU A 230 -20.71 3.66 -12.61
N GLY A 231 -21.48 3.02 -13.50
CA GLY A 231 -21.11 1.70 -14.00
C GLY A 231 -21.13 0.64 -12.89
N ARG A 232 -20.21 -0.32 -12.97
CA ARG A 232 -20.13 -1.43 -12.01
C ARG A 232 -19.83 -1.00 -10.55
N GLN A 233 -19.25 0.17 -10.36
CA GLN A 233 -18.97 0.70 -9.01
C GLN A 233 -20.24 1.15 -8.29
N GLY A 234 -21.29 1.58 -9.01
CA GLY A 234 -22.50 2.15 -8.43
C GLY A 234 -23.22 1.24 -7.44
N PRO A 235 -23.60 0.02 -7.82
CA PRO A 235 -24.24 -0.92 -6.90
C PRO A 235 -23.36 -1.30 -5.71
N ALA A 236 -22.08 -1.55 -5.94
CA ALA A 236 -21.12 -1.87 -4.87
C ALA A 236 -21.02 -0.75 -3.85
N LEU A 237 -21.05 0.51 -4.29
CA LEU A 237 -21.04 1.67 -3.40
C LEU A 237 -22.31 1.74 -2.52
N VAL A 238 -23.47 1.40 -3.07
CA VAL A 238 -24.73 1.32 -2.29
C VAL A 238 -24.66 0.21 -1.25
N GLU A 239 -24.10 -0.95 -1.59
CA GLU A 239 -23.90 -2.05 -0.64
C GLU A 239 -22.97 -1.64 0.49
N LEU A 240 -21.80 -1.05 0.17
CA LEU A 240 -20.86 -0.54 1.18
C LEU A 240 -21.52 0.51 2.08
N ALA A 241 -22.34 1.40 1.53
CA ALA A 241 -23.08 2.41 2.29
C ALA A 241 -24.13 1.80 3.24
N ARG A 242 -24.62 0.59 2.93
CA ARG A 242 -25.50 -0.23 3.79
C ARG A 242 -24.73 -1.10 4.77
N GLY A 243 -23.40 -0.98 4.82
CA GLY A 243 -22.54 -1.83 5.65
C GLY A 243 -22.37 -3.25 5.13
N ILE A 244 -22.79 -3.52 3.90
CA ILE A 244 -22.69 -4.84 3.25
C ILE A 244 -21.37 -4.89 2.49
N ASP A 245 -20.50 -5.82 2.88
CA ASP A 245 -19.23 -6.09 2.22
C ASP A 245 -18.95 -7.60 2.29
N PRO A 246 -19.19 -8.34 1.20
CA PRO A 246 -19.08 -9.79 1.19
C PRO A 246 -17.63 -10.29 1.11
N ARG A 247 -16.64 -9.39 0.98
CA ARG A 247 -15.24 -9.79 0.85
C ARG A 247 -14.73 -10.42 2.14
N PRO A 248 -14.24 -11.67 2.10
CA PRO A 248 -13.63 -12.30 3.27
C PRO A 248 -12.26 -11.69 3.56
N VAL A 249 -11.72 -11.96 4.75
CA VAL A 249 -10.31 -11.76 5.06
C VAL A 249 -9.52 -12.90 4.41
N THR A 250 -8.60 -12.54 3.51
CA THR A 250 -7.82 -13.50 2.72
C THR A 250 -6.35 -13.33 3.04
N PRO A 251 -5.71 -14.27 3.77
CA PRO A 251 -4.30 -14.15 4.18
C PRO A 251 -3.34 -14.08 3.00
N ASP A 252 -3.59 -14.88 1.98
CA ASP A 252 -2.72 -14.97 0.82
C ASP A 252 -3.30 -14.19 -0.36
N HIS A 253 -2.60 -13.16 -0.77
CA HIS A 253 -2.89 -12.45 -2.01
C HIS A 253 -1.86 -12.81 -3.08
N GLU A 254 -2.35 -13.35 -4.18
CA GLU A 254 -1.52 -13.54 -5.37
C GLU A 254 -0.98 -12.19 -5.84
N THR A 255 0.34 -12.08 -5.98
CA THR A 255 1.00 -10.89 -6.50
C THR A 255 0.68 -10.73 -7.99
N LYS A 256 -0.15 -9.75 -8.34
CA LYS A 256 -0.61 -9.51 -9.71
C LYS A 256 0.40 -8.77 -10.58
N SER A 257 1.24 -7.96 -9.98
CA SER A 257 2.26 -7.16 -10.67
C SER A 257 3.36 -6.71 -9.70
N ILE A 258 4.56 -6.49 -10.23
CA ILE A 258 5.70 -5.89 -9.51
C ILE A 258 6.16 -4.69 -10.31
N GLY A 259 6.23 -3.50 -9.69
CA GLY A 259 6.61 -2.27 -10.36
C GLY A 259 7.64 -1.47 -9.61
N VAL A 260 8.41 -0.68 -10.37
CA VAL A 260 9.38 0.29 -9.86
C VAL A 260 9.19 1.61 -10.59
N GLU A 261 9.08 2.71 -9.86
CA GLU A 261 8.91 4.05 -10.43
C GLU A 261 9.94 5.01 -9.83
N ARG A 262 10.40 5.96 -10.63
CA ARG A 262 11.30 7.04 -10.20
C ARG A 262 10.75 8.39 -10.64
N THR A 263 10.61 9.31 -9.71
CA THR A 263 10.44 10.74 -9.99
C THR A 263 11.81 11.36 -10.09
N PHE A 264 12.11 12.05 -11.20
CA PHE A 264 13.37 12.76 -11.39
C PHE A 264 13.37 14.08 -10.63
N ASP A 265 14.53 14.52 -10.15
CA ASP A 265 14.67 15.80 -9.45
C ASP A 265 14.44 17.00 -10.39
N ALA A 266 14.89 16.87 -11.63
CA ALA A 266 14.55 17.76 -12.76
C ALA A 266 13.87 16.94 -13.85
N ASP A 267 13.08 17.61 -14.70
CA ASP A 267 12.42 16.95 -15.83
C ASP A 267 13.47 16.58 -16.89
N VAL A 268 13.42 15.33 -17.37
CA VAL A 268 14.38 14.75 -18.31
C VAL A 268 13.81 14.76 -19.73
N SER A 269 14.58 15.31 -20.68
CA SER A 269 14.21 15.34 -22.11
C SER A 269 15.13 14.49 -22.98
N ASP A 270 16.32 14.15 -22.49
CA ASP A 270 17.29 13.34 -23.20
C ASP A 270 16.85 11.87 -23.27
N PRO A 271 16.62 11.30 -24.47
CA PRO A 271 16.24 9.91 -24.63
C PRO A 271 17.27 8.93 -24.07
N ASP A 272 18.57 9.23 -24.19
CA ASP A 272 19.63 8.36 -23.71
C ASP A 272 19.65 8.30 -22.17
N GLU A 273 19.37 9.42 -21.51
CA GLU A 273 19.20 9.47 -20.06
C GLU A 273 17.97 8.67 -19.63
N LEU A 274 16.86 8.79 -20.36
CA LEU A 274 15.64 8.03 -20.09
C LEU A 274 15.85 6.53 -20.29
N HIS A 275 16.57 6.10 -21.33
CA HIS A 275 16.91 4.70 -21.56
C HIS A 275 17.81 4.13 -20.46
N ARG A 276 18.80 4.89 -20.01
CA ARG A 276 19.65 4.50 -18.86
C ARG A 276 18.84 4.39 -17.58
N ALA A 277 17.96 5.34 -17.31
CA ALA A 277 17.07 5.29 -16.14
C ALA A 277 16.13 4.07 -16.21
N LEU A 278 15.58 3.77 -17.39
CA LEU A 278 14.73 2.61 -17.60
C LEU A 278 15.48 1.30 -17.34
N LEU A 279 16.73 1.16 -17.79
CA LEU A 279 17.55 -0.02 -17.53
C LEU A 279 17.76 -0.23 -16.02
N GLY A 280 18.00 0.85 -15.26
CA GLY A 280 18.10 0.78 -13.81
C GLY A 280 16.80 0.36 -13.12
N LEU A 281 15.66 0.85 -13.61
CA LEU A 281 14.34 0.44 -13.11
C LEU A 281 14.03 -1.02 -13.47
N ALA A 282 14.45 -1.46 -14.65
CA ALA A 282 14.29 -2.85 -15.10
C ALA A 282 15.15 -3.82 -14.28
N ASP A 283 16.40 -3.46 -13.93
CA ASP A 283 17.27 -4.26 -13.05
C ASP A 283 16.60 -4.45 -11.68
N GLU A 284 16.10 -3.37 -11.09
CA GLU A 284 15.39 -3.43 -9.80
C GLU A 284 14.09 -4.24 -9.88
N CYS A 285 13.32 -4.08 -10.95
CA CYS A 285 12.08 -4.83 -11.17
C CYS A 285 12.37 -6.33 -11.35
N ALA A 286 13.38 -6.68 -12.14
CA ALA A 286 13.81 -8.06 -12.36
C ALA A 286 14.31 -8.72 -11.06
N ARG A 287 15.07 -7.98 -10.25
CA ARG A 287 15.54 -8.44 -8.94
C ARG A 287 14.36 -8.76 -8.01
N ARG A 288 13.33 -7.91 -7.99
CA ARG A 288 12.11 -8.15 -7.18
C ARG A 288 11.33 -9.37 -7.67
N LEU A 289 11.24 -9.57 -9.00
CA LEU A 289 10.62 -10.76 -9.57
C LEU A 289 11.35 -12.03 -9.12
N ARG A 290 12.68 -12.09 -9.27
CA ARG A 290 13.49 -13.26 -8.89
C ARG A 290 13.40 -13.54 -7.39
N ARG A 291 13.41 -12.50 -6.55
CA ARG A 291 13.23 -12.63 -5.09
C ARG A 291 11.87 -13.24 -4.73
N ALA A 292 10.83 -12.92 -5.50
CA ALA A 292 9.48 -13.46 -5.30
C ALA A 292 9.27 -14.83 -5.98
N GLY A 293 10.28 -15.38 -6.70
CA GLY A 293 10.14 -16.63 -7.47
C GLY A 293 9.15 -16.47 -8.63
N LEU A 294 9.07 -15.29 -9.23
CA LEU A 294 8.11 -14.94 -10.27
C LEU A 294 8.79 -14.52 -11.57
N ARG A 295 8.05 -14.70 -12.68
CA ARG A 295 8.42 -14.26 -14.04
C ARG A 295 7.27 -13.42 -14.61
N ALA A 296 7.58 -12.47 -15.49
CA ALA A 296 6.60 -11.64 -16.17
C ALA A 296 6.31 -12.12 -17.59
N ARG A 297 5.07 -12.09 -18.02
CA ARG A 297 4.64 -12.26 -19.42
C ARG A 297 4.22 -10.95 -20.08
N GLY A 298 4.32 -9.83 -19.37
CA GLY A 298 4.07 -8.49 -19.88
C GLY A 298 4.79 -7.43 -19.07
N VAL A 299 5.03 -6.31 -19.74
CA VAL A 299 5.65 -5.12 -19.16
C VAL A 299 4.74 -3.92 -19.46
N ALA A 300 4.45 -3.12 -18.45
CA ALA A 300 3.82 -1.82 -18.62
C ALA A 300 4.82 -0.71 -18.26
N LEU A 301 4.98 0.23 -19.17
CA LEU A 301 5.75 1.44 -18.95
C LEU A 301 4.80 2.58 -18.57
N LYS A 302 5.18 3.37 -17.57
CA LYS A 302 4.47 4.56 -17.13
C LYS A 302 5.38 5.78 -17.28
N VAL A 303 4.88 6.80 -17.96
CA VAL A 303 5.52 8.11 -18.08
C VAL A 303 4.58 9.17 -17.52
N LYS A 304 5.11 10.03 -16.66
CA LYS A 304 4.40 11.21 -16.15
C LYS A 304 5.11 12.47 -16.61
N ALA A 305 4.36 13.38 -17.21
CA ALA A 305 4.86 14.67 -17.69
C ALA A 305 4.89 15.73 -16.55
N PRO A 306 5.52 16.90 -16.77
CA PRO A 306 5.55 18.01 -15.80
C PRO A 306 4.17 18.51 -15.38
N ASP A 307 3.20 18.50 -16.30
CA ASP A 307 1.79 18.85 -16.07
C ASP A 307 1.01 17.78 -15.26
N LEU A 308 1.73 16.75 -14.78
CA LEU A 308 1.21 15.59 -14.05
C LEU A 308 0.34 14.64 -14.87
N SER A 309 0.16 14.88 -16.17
CA SER A 309 -0.50 13.92 -17.06
C SER A 309 0.28 12.59 -17.10
N VAL A 310 -0.45 11.48 -17.08
CA VAL A 310 0.13 10.13 -17.06
C VAL A 310 -0.21 9.40 -18.34
N ARG A 311 0.77 8.72 -18.90
CA ARG A 311 0.61 7.80 -20.02
C ARG A 311 1.19 6.44 -19.64
N THR A 312 0.51 5.39 -20.07
CA THR A 312 0.96 4.02 -19.85
C THR A 312 0.91 3.27 -21.17
N ARG A 313 1.94 2.48 -21.45
CA ARG A 313 2.00 1.56 -22.58
C ARG A 313 2.39 0.20 -22.10
N SER A 314 1.63 -0.82 -22.49
CA SER A 314 1.93 -2.22 -22.14
C SER A 314 2.42 -2.97 -23.38
N ALA A 315 3.42 -3.83 -23.18
CA ALA A 315 3.95 -4.76 -24.18
C ALA A 315 3.82 -6.19 -23.65
N THR A 316 3.53 -7.13 -24.55
CA THR A 316 3.55 -8.57 -24.24
C THR A 316 4.93 -9.10 -24.56
N LEU A 317 5.50 -9.87 -23.65
CA LEU A 317 6.76 -10.57 -23.88
C LEU A 317 6.49 -11.85 -24.68
N THR A 318 7.37 -12.17 -25.62
CA THR A 318 7.33 -13.42 -26.41
C THR A 318 7.48 -14.65 -25.53
N SER A 319 8.33 -14.56 -24.50
CA SER A 319 8.52 -15.57 -23.46
C SER A 319 8.49 -14.92 -22.07
N SER A 320 8.19 -15.72 -21.03
CA SER A 320 8.22 -15.22 -19.66
C SER A 320 9.65 -14.85 -19.25
N ALA A 321 9.85 -13.71 -18.62
CA ALA A 321 11.17 -13.20 -18.25
C ALA A 321 11.24 -12.68 -16.81
N ALA A 322 12.41 -12.84 -16.19
CA ALA A 322 12.79 -12.25 -14.92
C ALA A 322 14.19 -11.60 -14.98
N THR A 323 14.66 -11.27 -16.20
CA THR A 323 15.96 -10.63 -16.46
C THR A 323 15.79 -9.14 -16.79
N ALA A 324 16.74 -8.34 -16.34
CA ALA A 324 16.75 -6.88 -16.56
C ALA A 324 16.77 -6.54 -18.05
N GLY A 325 17.56 -7.25 -18.85
CA GLY A 325 17.69 -7.01 -20.27
C GLY A 325 16.36 -7.17 -21.02
N ARG A 326 15.64 -8.28 -20.81
CA ARG A 326 14.34 -8.52 -21.49
C ARG A 326 13.25 -7.53 -21.06
N LEU A 327 13.22 -7.15 -19.77
CA LEU A 327 12.28 -6.14 -19.29
C LEU A 327 12.63 -4.75 -19.85
N ALA A 328 13.92 -4.41 -19.91
CA ALA A 328 14.38 -3.13 -20.47
C ALA A 328 14.10 -3.02 -21.95
N GLU A 329 14.35 -4.05 -22.74
CA GLU A 329 14.10 -4.09 -24.18
C GLU A 329 12.61 -3.81 -24.49
N ALA A 330 11.71 -4.56 -23.84
CA ALA A 330 10.27 -4.33 -24.00
C ALA A 330 9.84 -2.93 -23.51
N GLY A 331 10.46 -2.44 -22.44
CA GLY A 331 10.24 -1.10 -21.91
C GLY A 331 10.75 0.00 -22.83
N GLN A 332 11.90 -0.18 -23.50
CA GLN A 332 12.47 0.77 -24.45
C GLN A 332 11.58 0.97 -25.68
N GLN A 333 11.07 -0.12 -26.26
CA GLN A 333 10.12 -0.04 -27.38
C GLN A 333 8.88 0.78 -26.99
N ALA A 334 8.33 0.51 -25.80
CA ALA A 334 7.18 1.25 -25.30
C ALA A 334 7.50 2.73 -24.99
N LEU A 335 8.72 3.02 -24.50
CA LEU A 335 9.19 4.38 -24.25
C LEU A 335 9.32 5.19 -25.55
N ASP A 336 9.96 4.62 -26.57
CA ASP A 336 10.15 5.25 -27.87
C ASP A 336 8.82 5.58 -28.56
N GLU A 337 7.82 4.69 -28.42
CA GLU A 337 6.48 4.96 -28.92
C GLU A 337 5.80 6.14 -28.17
N LEU A 338 5.94 6.20 -26.84
CA LEU A 338 5.39 7.28 -26.03
C LEU A 338 6.07 8.63 -26.32
N LEU A 339 7.39 8.65 -26.51
CA LEU A 339 8.18 9.84 -26.81
C LEU A 339 7.94 10.33 -28.24
N ARG A 340 7.79 9.42 -29.23
CA ARG A 340 7.42 9.78 -30.61
C ARG A 340 6.03 10.41 -30.70
N ALA A 341 5.08 9.92 -29.91
CA ALA A 341 3.72 10.45 -29.89
C ALA A 341 3.63 11.88 -29.30
N ARG A 342 4.56 12.26 -28.42
CA ARG A 342 4.62 13.60 -27.84
C ARG A 342 5.99 13.84 -27.19
N ARG A 343 6.74 14.79 -27.73
CA ARG A 343 8.04 15.23 -27.16
C ARG A 343 7.79 16.17 -25.97
N HIS A 344 7.63 15.61 -24.78
CA HIS A 344 7.59 16.38 -23.54
C HIS A 344 8.67 15.88 -22.59
N PRO A 345 9.22 16.77 -21.77
CA PRO A 345 10.06 16.35 -20.66
C PRO A 345 9.34 15.32 -19.78
N VAL A 346 10.09 14.39 -19.22
CA VAL A 346 9.59 13.32 -18.36
C VAL A 346 9.89 13.66 -16.90
N ARG A 347 8.85 13.76 -16.09
CA ARG A 347 8.94 13.98 -14.64
C ARG A 347 9.12 12.67 -13.87
N LEU A 348 8.45 11.60 -14.32
CA LEU A 348 8.50 10.29 -13.69
C LEU A 348 8.53 9.21 -14.78
N LEU A 349 9.38 8.23 -14.57
CA LEU A 349 9.45 7.01 -15.36
C LEU A 349 9.21 5.80 -14.44
N GLY A 350 8.43 4.84 -14.90
CA GLY A 350 8.15 3.60 -14.16
C GLY A 350 8.01 2.41 -15.08
N ILE A 351 8.47 1.25 -14.62
CA ILE A 351 8.27 -0.04 -15.27
C ILE A 351 7.52 -0.98 -14.32
N ARG A 352 6.60 -1.76 -14.85
CA ARG A 352 5.82 -2.73 -14.10
C ARG A 352 5.74 -4.06 -14.86
N ALA A 353 6.17 -5.12 -14.21
CA ALA A 353 5.99 -6.48 -14.65
C ALA A 353 4.55 -6.92 -14.39
N GLU A 354 3.90 -7.48 -15.41
CA GLU A 354 2.48 -7.88 -15.39
C GLU A 354 2.33 -9.33 -15.84
N ARG A 355 1.15 -9.92 -15.58
CA ARG A 355 0.84 -11.31 -15.93
C ARG A 355 1.91 -12.24 -15.40
N LEU A 356 2.07 -12.20 -14.08
CA LEU A 356 3.10 -12.95 -13.38
C LEU A 356 2.77 -14.44 -13.36
N THR A 357 3.80 -15.26 -13.49
CA THR A 357 3.76 -16.73 -13.37
C THR A 357 4.86 -17.17 -12.41
N ALA A 358 4.70 -18.32 -11.78
CA ALA A 358 5.75 -18.89 -10.94
C ALA A 358 6.98 -19.26 -11.77
N ASP A 359 8.20 -19.08 -11.21
CA ASP A 359 9.45 -19.41 -11.90
C ASP A 359 9.56 -20.91 -12.23
N ALA A 360 8.88 -21.77 -11.45
CA ALA A 360 8.84 -23.22 -11.61
C ALA A 360 7.80 -23.70 -12.65
N GLU A 361 6.99 -22.83 -13.25
CA GLU A 361 6.05 -23.27 -14.28
C GLU A 361 6.81 -23.77 -15.53
N PRO A 362 6.43 -24.94 -16.09
CA PRO A 362 7.07 -25.46 -17.28
C PRO A 362 6.94 -24.45 -18.42
N PHE A 363 8.07 -24.08 -19.01
CA PHE A 363 8.11 -23.22 -20.18
C PHE A 363 8.08 -24.09 -21.43
N GLN A 364 7.12 -23.87 -22.30
CA GLN A 364 7.15 -24.45 -23.64
C GLN A 364 8.10 -23.60 -24.51
N ALA A 365 9.32 -24.12 -24.72
CA ALA A 365 10.27 -23.51 -25.63
C ALA A 365 9.69 -23.47 -27.05
N SER A 366 9.87 -22.35 -27.75
CA SER A 366 9.57 -22.26 -29.18
C SER A 366 10.68 -22.97 -29.93
N LEU A 367 10.35 -23.84 -30.86
CA LEU A 367 11.32 -24.56 -31.73
C LEU A 367 12.14 -23.62 -32.65
N LEU A 368 11.84 -22.28 -32.61
CA LEU A 368 12.45 -21.27 -33.48
C LEU A 368 13.45 -20.36 -32.74
N ASP A 369 13.65 -20.55 -31.40
CA ASP A 369 14.39 -19.64 -30.55
C ASP A 369 15.70 -20.20 -29.95
N ASP A 370 16.33 -21.21 -30.60
CA ASP A 370 17.46 -21.96 -30.02
C ASP A 370 18.71 -21.09 -29.70
N ASP A 371 19.04 -20.09 -30.53
CA ASP A 371 20.21 -19.22 -30.29
C ASP A 371 19.95 -18.13 -29.22
N GLU A 372 18.70 -17.67 -29.08
CA GLU A 372 18.31 -16.68 -28.03
C GLU A 372 18.15 -17.36 -26.64
N ALA A 373 17.82 -18.66 -26.62
CA ALA A 373 17.57 -19.40 -25.39
C ALA A 373 18.84 -19.58 -24.55
N ASP A 374 19.96 -19.89 -25.16
CA ASP A 374 21.26 -20.10 -24.49
C ASP A 374 21.81 -18.81 -23.91
N GLY A 375 21.70 -17.70 -24.65
CA GLY A 375 22.07 -16.37 -24.16
C GLY A 375 21.20 -15.92 -22.98
N ALA A 376 19.88 -16.16 -23.04
CA ALA A 376 18.94 -15.78 -21.98
C ALA A 376 19.16 -16.59 -20.68
N ALA A 377 19.55 -17.88 -20.80
CA ALA A 377 19.87 -18.71 -19.65
C ALA A 377 21.13 -18.22 -18.93
N ALA A 378 22.20 -17.93 -19.70
CA ALA A 378 23.46 -17.40 -19.16
C ALA A 378 23.28 -16.07 -18.44
N TRP A 379 22.49 -15.14 -19.02
CA TRP A 379 22.16 -13.87 -18.36
C TRP A 379 21.33 -14.06 -17.09
N SER A 380 20.37 -15.00 -17.10
CA SER A 380 19.57 -15.31 -15.90
C SER A 380 20.46 -15.83 -14.76
N GLU A 381 21.44 -16.66 -15.06
CA GLU A 381 22.40 -17.16 -14.06
C GLU A 381 23.32 -16.04 -13.55
N ALA A 382 23.86 -15.21 -14.45
CA ALA A 382 24.70 -14.08 -14.07
C ALA A 382 23.96 -13.09 -13.14
N GLU A 383 22.68 -12.80 -13.41
CA GLU A 383 21.88 -11.94 -12.56
C GLU A 383 21.57 -12.58 -11.19
N ARG A 384 21.37 -13.91 -11.11
CA ARG A 384 21.23 -14.63 -9.83
C ARG A 384 22.51 -14.55 -9.00
N VAL A 385 23.68 -14.76 -9.63
CA VAL A 385 24.98 -14.60 -8.96
C VAL A 385 25.17 -13.16 -8.46
N ALA A 386 24.80 -12.17 -9.28
CA ALA A 386 24.86 -10.76 -8.87
C ALA A 386 23.94 -10.47 -7.66
N ASP A 387 22.74 -11.06 -7.62
CA ASP A 387 21.82 -10.94 -6.48
C ASP A 387 22.38 -11.60 -5.22
N ASP A 388 23.09 -12.73 -5.35
CA ASP A 388 23.76 -13.42 -4.24
C ASP A 388 24.91 -12.58 -3.68
N ILE A 389 25.72 -11.97 -4.55
CA ILE A 389 26.78 -11.05 -4.14
C ILE A 389 26.21 -9.85 -3.39
N ARG A 390 25.18 -9.19 -3.93
CA ARG A 390 24.50 -8.06 -3.27
C ARG A 390 23.94 -8.43 -1.89
N ARG A 391 23.48 -9.67 -1.72
CA ARG A 391 22.94 -10.20 -0.46
C ARG A 391 24.05 -10.43 0.57
N ARG A 392 25.18 -11.03 0.15
CA ARG A 392 26.33 -11.32 1.02
C ARG A 392 27.14 -10.08 1.37
N PHE A 393 27.21 -9.12 0.44
CA PHE A 393 27.98 -7.91 0.55
C PHE A 393 27.11 -6.67 0.29
N PRO A 394 26.34 -6.18 1.28
CA PRO A 394 25.40 -5.08 1.09
C PRO A 394 25.99 -3.77 0.54
N GLY A 395 27.33 -3.60 0.60
CA GLY A 395 28.05 -2.45 0.02
C GLY A 395 28.56 -2.71 -1.41
N ALA A 396 28.43 -3.93 -1.97
CA ALA A 396 28.96 -4.23 -3.30
C ALA A 396 28.04 -3.65 -4.40
N ALA A 397 28.60 -2.78 -5.24
CA ALA A 397 27.93 -2.20 -6.39
C ALA A 397 28.04 -3.12 -7.62
N VAL A 398 27.36 -4.28 -7.60
CA VAL A 398 27.25 -5.12 -8.80
C VAL A 398 26.12 -4.56 -9.66
N ARG A 399 26.47 -3.94 -10.79
CA ARG A 399 25.52 -3.29 -11.71
C ARG A 399 25.90 -3.60 -13.15
N PRO A 400 24.95 -3.56 -14.12
CA PRO A 400 25.29 -3.57 -15.54
C PRO A 400 26.33 -2.46 -15.84
N ALA A 401 27.31 -2.76 -16.70
CA ALA A 401 28.41 -1.84 -17.02
C ALA A 401 27.90 -0.46 -17.52
N SER A 402 26.80 -0.45 -18.27
CA SER A 402 26.13 0.77 -18.77
C SER A 402 25.53 1.64 -17.67
N LEU A 403 25.44 1.16 -16.42
CA LEU A 403 24.99 1.91 -15.25
C LEU A 403 26.15 2.31 -14.33
N LEU A 404 27.39 1.97 -14.64
CA LEU A 404 28.58 2.38 -13.89
C LEU A 404 28.85 3.88 -14.13
N GLY A 405 29.15 4.61 -13.06
CA GLY A 405 29.44 6.06 -13.13
C GLY A 405 28.19 6.95 -13.13
N HIS A 406 27.01 6.39 -13.10
CA HIS A 406 25.77 7.14 -12.88
C HIS A 406 25.22 6.87 -11.49
N GLU A 407 25.17 7.89 -10.65
CA GLU A 407 24.45 7.84 -9.38
C GLU A 407 22.95 7.73 -9.67
N LEU A 408 22.46 6.49 -9.69
CA LEU A 408 21.06 6.28 -9.37
C LEU A 408 20.96 6.55 -7.86
N PRO A 409 20.25 7.59 -7.39
CA PRO A 409 20.11 7.82 -5.96
C PRO A 409 19.62 6.53 -5.33
N GLU A 410 20.33 6.10 -4.29
CA GLU A 410 19.97 4.92 -3.51
C GLU A 410 18.57 5.16 -2.94
N ARG A 411 17.55 4.59 -3.59
CA ARG A 411 16.28 4.43 -2.91
C ARG A 411 16.40 3.26 -1.94
N PRO A 412 15.75 3.38 -0.78
CA PRO A 412 15.75 2.34 0.22
C PRO A 412 15.40 1.00 -0.43
N ARG A 413 16.25 0.05 -0.23
CA ARG A 413 16.08 -1.33 -0.65
C ARG A 413 14.90 -1.87 0.14
N ASP A 414 13.88 -2.39 -0.55
CA ASP A 414 12.80 -3.21 -0.04
C ASP A 414 11.57 -2.49 0.58
N LEU A 415 10.56 -2.37 -0.25
CA LEU A 415 9.16 -2.53 0.13
C LEU A 415 8.65 -3.84 -0.47
#